data_d3d8d5b0d5cc11da278aa7d5acb944f9
#
_entry.id   d3d8d5b0d5cc11da278aa7d5acb944f9
#
_cell.length_a   1.000
_cell.length_b   1.000
_cell.length_c   1.000
_cell.angle_alpha   90.00
_cell.angle_beta   90.00
_cell.angle_gamma   90.00
#
_symmetry.space_group_name_H-M   'P 1'
#
loop_
_entity.id
_entity.type
_entity.pdbx_description
1 polymer ?
#
loop_
_entity_poly.entity_id
_entity_poly.type
_entity_poly.pdbx_seq_one_letter_code
_entity_poly.pdbx_strand_id
1 'polypeptide(L)'
;MPRSTPPARPAPIPRSPRALLTWAVGSRRRDLALACLLYSTHQVGEALVPVVIGATVSGAIAGGTPLELGFWLAVLAADFALLSSSYRFGARASARAKQHAGHALRMRVVQSILDARPGAVEEHAPGELLTRASSDADRVGGFVGVIASALAAAVALVAAAVVLLVSSPLLGLVIVIGTVAVLVANAAIARGVEARSGDEQREAGRAAVLAEDLVRGLRVVKGLAAETTASRRYTEASRSATGAATRAARAHSLRDGVTVMTTGLYLLTVVGVGGWLALSGALSLGGLIASLGLAQFLAGPLQTLAAVPAAAARARASATRILGLLRADASAPHTAPAAPHDDSRQPPASLEVDGPAGTFTVPGGAMVGISTTSAADAGAMLAALREAGASRPGLLIAPHESALFQGSPRDNVAVVGPADRVAPALHAAFADEIVADEVGEGGLRLSGGQRQRVALARALAADPPILVLHDPTTAIDAATEDVIAERVRASRNGRTTVVLTSSPAWLARCDEVVPVDGGDRVEAAR
;
A
#
# COMPACT_ATOMS: atom_id res chain seq x y z
N MET A 1 -23.05 22.99 -16.20
CA MET A 1 -22.20 21.91 -15.68
C MET A 1 -21.59 21.17 -16.86
N PRO A 2 -20.28 21.05 -17.02
CA PRO A 2 -19.69 20.28 -18.11
C PRO A 2 -19.97 18.79 -17.87
N ARG A 3 -20.48 18.12 -18.91
CA ARG A 3 -20.73 16.68 -18.92
C ARG A 3 -19.41 15.95 -18.63
N SER A 4 -19.36 15.23 -17.50
CA SER A 4 -18.24 14.34 -17.18
C SER A 4 -18.19 13.25 -18.26
N THR A 5 -17.14 13.25 -19.07
CA THR A 5 -16.80 12.11 -19.95
C THR A 5 -16.68 10.87 -19.08
N PRO A 6 -17.31 9.76 -19.46
CA PRO A 6 -17.17 8.51 -18.71
C PRO A 6 -15.69 8.13 -18.63
N PRO A 7 -15.19 7.66 -17.47
CA PRO A 7 -13.81 7.26 -17.32
C PRO A 7 -13.46 6.19 -18.35
N ALA A 8 -12.36 6.39 -19.07
CA ALA A 8 -11.87 5.42 -20.05
C ALA A 8 -11.74 4.04 -19.37
N ARG A 9 -12.24 2.99 -20.03
CA ARG A 9 -12.16 1.61 -19.52
C ARG A 9 -10.73 1.32 -19.06
N PRO A 10 -10.53 0.84 -17.84
CA PRO A 10 -9.19 0.54 -17.33
C PRO A 10 -8.52 -0.48 -18.25
N ALA A 11 -7.25 -0.25 -18.59
CA ALA A 11 -6.47 -1.17 -19.41
C ALA A 11 -6.47 -2.58 -18.77
N PRO A 12 -6.44 -3.67 -19.55
CA PRO A 12 -6.55 -5.04 -19.04
C PRO A 12 -5.50 -5.33 -17.96
N ILE A 13 -5.90 -6.08 -16.93
CA ILE A 13 -5.05 -6.46 -15.80
C ILE A 13 -3.90 -7.34 -16.33
N PRO A 14 -2.63 -7.01 -16.01
CA PRO A 14 -1.50 -7.84 -16.39
C PRO A 14 -1.60 -9.26 -15.81
N ARG A 15 -1.32 -10.28 -16.63
CA ARG A 15 -1.50 -11.68 -16.23
C ARG A 15 -0.36 -12.29 -15.41
N SER A 16 0.72 -11.57 -15.18
CA SER A 16 1.87 -12.06 -14.41
C SER A 16 2.59 -10.92 -13.68
N PRO A 17 3.34 -11.21 -12.60
CA PRO A 17 4.16 -10.21 -11.91
C PRO A 17 5.16 -9.51 -12.84
N ARG A 18 5.74 -10.26 -13.80
CA ARG A 18 6.64 -9.68 -14.82
C ARG A 18 5.88 -8.72 -15.74
N ALA A 19 4.69 -9.09 -16.19
CA ALA A 19 3.85 -8.22 -17.02
C ALA A 19 3.41 -6.95 -16.28
N LEU A 20 3.17 -7.02 -14.97
CA LEU A 20 2.87 -5.84 -14.15
C LEU A 20 4.08 -4.90 -14.04
N LEU A 21 5.27 -5.43 -13.84
CA LEU A 21 6.51 -4.66 -13.83
C LEU A 21 6.79 -4.01 -15.20
N THR A 22 6.63 -4.75 -16.30
CA THR A 22 6.79 -4.18 -17.66
C THR A 22 5.74 -3.13 -17.98
N TRP A 23 4.52 -3.29 -17.50
CA TRP A 23 3.48 -2.27 -17.60
C TRP A 23 3.87 -1.00 -16.83
N ALA A 24 4.37 -1.14 -15.59
CA ALA A 24 4.82 -0.01 -14.77
C ALA A 24 5.96 0.77 -15.47
N VAL A 25 6.94 0.06 -16.01
CA VAL A 25 8.05 0.62 -16.82
C VAL A 25 7.52 1.31 -18.07
N GLY A 26 6.55 0.70 -18.75
CA GLY A 26 5.95 1.22 -19.98
C GLY A 26 5.02 2.42 -19.77
N SER A 27 4.54 2.67 -18.56
CA SER A 27 3.52 3.69 -18.26
C SER A 27 3.97 5.12 -18.56
N ARG A 28 5.28 5.41 -18.41
CA ARG A 28 5.91 6.72 -18.63
C ARG A 28 7.25 6.60 -19.35
N ARG A 29 7.24 5.95 -20.52
CA ARG A 29 8.46 5.67 -21.31
C ARG A 29 9.31 6.92 -21.59
N ARG A 30 8.68 8.08 -21.85
CA ARG A 30 9.40 9.32 -22.14
C ARG A 30 10.16 9.84 -20.92
N ASP A 31 9.53 9.86 -19.74
CA ASP A 31 10.18 10.29 -18.50
C ASP A 31 11.30 9.32 -18.10
N LEU A 32 11.09 8.01 -18.28
CA LEU A 32 12.11 6.99 -18.03
C LEU A 32 13.30 7.13 -19.00
N ALA A 33 13.05 7.26 -20.30
CA ALA A 33 14.11 7.43 -21.30
C ALA A 33 14.93 8.70 -21.02
N LEU A 34 14.26 9.80 -20.66
CA LEU A 34 14.94 11.05 -20.27
C LEU A 34 15.77 10.86 -19.00
N ALA A 35 15.25 10.13 -18.00
CA ALA A 35 15.99 9.81 -16.77
C ALA A 35 17.23 8.94 -17.09
N CYS A 36 17.08 7.92 -17.92
CA CYS A 36 18.20 7.08 -18.37
C CYS A 36 19.27 7.89 -19.07
N LEU A 37 18.89 8.75 -20.02
CA LEU A 37 19.84 9.60 -20.76
C LEU A 37 20.57 10.54 -19.80
N LEU A 38 19.84 11.29 -18.98
CA LEU A 38 20.43 12.29 -18.11
C LEU A 38 21.29 11.68 -16.99
N TYR A 39 20.87 10.56 -16.41
CA TYR A 39 21.71 9.85 -15.44
C TYR A 39 22.96 9.25 -16.11
N SER A 40 22.86 8.75 -17.34
CA SER A 40 24.05 8.28 -18.08
C SER A 40 25.00 9.43 -18.39
N THR A 41 24.49 10.60 -18.79
CA THR A 41 25.31 11.81 -19.01
C THR A 41 26.00 12.23 -17.70
N HIS A 42 25.26 12.25 -16.58
CA HIS A 42 25.84 12.53 -15.26
C HIS A 42 26.98 11.55 -14.92
N GLN A 43 26.76 10.25 -15.10
CA GLN A 43 27.76 9.24 -14.79
C GLN A 43 29.00 9.30 -15.67
N VAL A 44 28.85 9.65 -16.94
CA VAL A 44 29.98 9.89 -17.85
C VAL A 44 30.74 11.14 -17.41
N GLY A 45 30.06 12.25 -17.10
CA GLY A 45 30.69 13.45 -16.55
C GLY A 45 31.46 13.14 -15.26
N GLU A 46 30.85 12.42 -14.32
CA GLU A 46 31.49 12.04 -13.06
C GLU A 46 32.76 11.19 -13.31
N ALA A 47 32.75 10.29 -14.31
CA ALA A 47 33.93 9.55 -14.73
C ALA A 47 35.00 10.44 -15.40
N LEU A 48 34.62 11.54 -16.05
CA LEU A 48 35.54 12.47 -16.68
C LEU A 48 36.27 13.37 -15.67
N VAL A 49 35.69 13.67 -14.52
CA VAL A 49 36.31 14.52 -13.49
C VAL A 49 37.76 14.09 -13.16
N PRO A 50 38.06 12.85 -12.76
CA PRO A 50 39.45 12.44 -12.49
C PRO A 50 40.34 12.49 -13.73
N VAL A 51 39.80 12.29 -14.92
CA VAL A 51 40.53 12.39 -16.19
C VAL A 51 40.95 13.84 -16.47
N VAL A 52 40.01 14.78 -16.32
CA VAL A 52 40.30 16.21 -16.49
C VAL A 52 41.30 16.70 -15.43
N ILE A 53 41.17 16.26 -14.17
CA ILE A 53 42.15 16.56 -13.11
C ILE A 53 43.52 16.04 -13.50
N GLY A 54 43.62 14.80 -13.96
CA GLY A 54 44.88 14.20 -14.41
C GLY A 54 45.50 14.96 -15.58
N ALA A 55 44.68 15.37 -16.57
CA ALA A 55 45.11 16.19 -17.69
C ALA A 55 45.63 17.56 -17.24
N THR A 56 44.95 18.20 -16.28
CA THR A 56 45.34 19.48 -15.69
C THR A 56 46.72 19.34 -15.01
N VAL A 57 46.96 18.27 -14.28
CA VAL A 57 48.26 18.02 -13.61
C VAL A 57 49.36 17.79 -14.62
N SER A 58 49.12 16.96 -15.65
CA SER A 58 50.15 16.65 -16.67
C SER A 58 50.42 17.84 -17.60
N GLY A 59 49.40 18.60 -18.00
CA GLY A 59 49.55 19.68 -18.95
C GLY A 59 49.95 21.04 -18.34
N ALA A 60 49.18 21.46 -17.34
CA ALA A 60 49.29 22.82 -16.81
C ALA A 60 50.27 22.96 -15.64
N ILE A 61 50.38 21.93 -14.77
CA ILE A 61 51.22 22.04 -13.55
C ILE A 61 52.66 21.56 -13.84
N ALA A 62 52.87 20.55 -14.69
CA ALA A 62 54.20 20.00 -15.00
C ALA A 62 55.04 20.84 -15.97
N GLY A 63 54.63 22.02 -16.36
CA GLY A 63 55.40 22.90 -17.25
C GLY A 63 54.54 23.81 -18.15
N GLY A 64 53.25 23.92 -17.82
CA GLY A 64 52.28 24.70 -18.59
C GLY A 64 52.24 26.17 -18.24
N THR A 65 51.47 26.91 -19.00
CA THR A 65 51.22 28.34 -18.81
C THR A 65 49.99 28.57 -17.90
N PRO A 66 49.88 29.77 -17.27
CA PRO A 66 48.65 30.13 -16.54
C PRO A 66 47.36 30.08 -17.40
N LEU A 67 47.51 30.27 -18.70
CA LEU A 67 46.37 30.21 -19.65
C LEU A 67 45.89 28.76 -19.83
N GLU A 68 46.79 27.78 -19.91
CA GLU A 68 46.46 26.35 -19.98
C GLU A 68 45.80 25.87 -18.69
N LEU A 69 46.25 26.34 -17.54
CA LEU A 69 45.59 26.08 -16.26
C LEU A 69 44.17 26.65 -16.24
N GLY A 70 44.00 27.90 -16.70
CA GLY A 70 42.69 28.52 -16.82
C GLY A 70 41.74 27.76 -17.76
N PHE A 71 42.27 27.24 -18.89
CA PHE A 71 41.49 26.40 -19.80
C PHE A 71 40.99 25.11 -19.14
N TRP A 72 41.87 24.35 -18.47
CA TRP A 72 41.49 23.10 -17.82
C TRP A 72 40.52 23.32 -16.65
N LEU A 73 40.67 24.40 -15.89
CA LEU A 73 39.73 24.79 -14.86
C LEU A 73 38.36 25.15 -15.43
N ALA A 74 38.31 25.81 -16.58
CA ALA A 74 37.06 26.10 -17.28
C ALA A 74 36.39 24.81 -17.78
N VAL A 75 37.17 23.87 -18.35
CA VAL A 75 36.66 22.54 -18.74
C VAL A 75 36.08 21.79 -17.53
N LEU A 76 36.79 21.79 -16.41
CA LEU A 76 36.31 21.16 -15.19
C LEU A 76 35.02 21.81 -14.65
N ALA A 77 34.95 23.15 -14.69
CA ALA A 77 33.75 23.88 -14.28
C ALA A 77 32.55 23.59 -15.21
N ALA A 78 32.79 23.48 -16.53
CA ALA A 78 31.77 23.10 -17.50
C ALA A 78 31.28 21.66 -17.29
N ASP A 79 32.19 20.72 -17.00
CA ASP A 79 31.85 19.33 -16.66
C ASP A 79 31.01 19.26 -15.38
N PHE A 80 31.39 19.96 -14.31
CA PHE A 80 30.59 20.05 -13.08
C PHE A 80 29.21 20.67 -13.31
N ALA A 81 29.10 21.68 -14.16
CA ALA A 81 27.80 22.26 -14.53
C ALA A 81 26.94 21.25 -15.31
N LEU A 82 27.54 20.50 -16.24
CA LEU A 82 26.87 19.47 -17.01
C LEU A 82 26.39 18.30 -16.11
N LEU A 83 27.28 17.73 -15.31
CA LEU A 83 26.94 16.57 -14.46
C LEU A 83 25.90 16.96 -13.38
N SER A 84 26.01 18.16 -12.80
CA SER A 84 25.05 18.65 -11.80
C SER A 84 23.67 18.89 -12.41
N SER A 85 23.63 19.53 -13.59
CA SER A 85 22.38 19.77 -14.31
C SER A 85 21.74 18.47 -14.75
N SER A 86 22.53 17.56 -15.32
CA SER A 86 22.08 16.22 -15.76
C SER A 86 21.50 15.42 -14.60
N TYR A 87 22.16 15.40 -13.45
CA TYR A 87 21.63 14.74 -12.25
C TYR A 87 20.30 15.35 -11.81
N ARG A 88 20.24 16.68 -11.70
CA ARG A 88 19.06 17.41 -11.23
C ARG A 88 17.83 17.14 -12.10
N PHE A 89 17.99 17.23 -13.42
CA PHE A 89 16.89 16.98 -14.35
C PHE A 89 16.57 15.49 -14.49
N GLY A 90 17.58 14.62 -14.46
CA GLY A 90 17.42 13.16 -14.44
C GLY A 90 16.67 12.69 -13.21
N ALA A 91 17.00 13.21 -12.03
CA ALA A 91 16.29 12.89 -10.78
C ALA A 91 14.81 13.30 -10.82
N ARG A 92 14.50 14.48 -11.41
CA ARG A 92 13.13 14.92 -11.61
C ARG A 92 12.36 14.03 -12.58
N ALA A 93 12.97 13.63 -13.69
CA ALA A 93 12.36 12.72 -14.66
C ALA A 93 12.12 11.33 -14.04
N SER A 94 13.12 10.79 -13.34
CA SER A 94 13.00 9.51 -12.60
C SER A 94 11.92 9.57 -11.52
N ALA A 95 11.86 10.68 -10.75
CA ALA A 95 10.82 10.86 -9.73
C ALA A 95 9.42 10.90 -10.35
N ARG A 96 9.24 11.63 -11.47
CA ARG A 96 7.97 11.64 -12.20
C ARG A 96 7.58 10.24 -12.66
N ALA A 97 8.49 9.51 -13.31
CA ALA A 97 8.21 8.18 -13.82
C ALA A 97 7.76 7.21 -12.70
N LYS A 98 8.52 7.15 -11.59
CA LYS A 98 8.21 6.26 -10.46
C LYS A 98 6.93 6.64 -9.73
N GLN A 99 6.70 7.95 -9.48
CA GLN A 99 5.51 8.41 -8.75
C GLN A 99 4.23 8.20 -9.57
N HIS A 100 4.26 8.47 -10.87
CA HIS A 100 3.11 8.20 -11.73
C HIS A 100 2.81 6.71 -11.85
N ALA A 101 3.83 5.85 -11.97
CA ALA A 101 3.61 4.40 -12.01
C ALA A 101 3.02 3.88 -10.69
N GLY A 102 3.55 4.31 -9.54
CA GLY A 102 3.04 3.96 -8.23
C GLY A 102 1.62 4.48 -8.00
N HIS A 103 1.35 5.74 -8.36
CA HIS A 103 0.00 6.32 -8.23
C HIS A 103 -1.03 5.60 -9.10
N ALA A 104 -0.72 5.34 -10.37
CA ALA A 104 -1.64 4.63 -11.26
C ALA A 104 -1.96 3.22 -10.74
N LEU A 105 -0.96 2.54 -10.15
CA LEU A 105 -1.17 1.23 -9.54
C LEU A 105 -1.99 1.31 -8.25
N ARG A 106 -1.71 2.31 -7.40
CA ARG A 106 -2.47 2.57 -6.17
C ARG A 106 -3.94 2.81 -6.46
N MET A 107 -4.25 3.70 -7.42
CA MET A 107 -5.64 3.96 -7.83
C MET A 107 -6.35 2.71 -8.32
N ARG A 108 -5.63 1.86 -9.05
CA ARG A 108 -6.18 0.60 -9.57
C ARG A 108 -6.47 -0.41 -8.44
N VAL A 109 -5.58 -0.51 -7.46
CA VAL A 109 -5.79 -1.35 -6.27
C VAL A 109 -6.97 -0.84 -5.45
N VAL A 110 -7.05 0.47 -5.19
CA VAL A 110 -8.16 1.08 -4.45
C VAL A 110 -9.48 0.87 -5.18
N GLN A 111 -9.53 1.08 -6.49
CA GLN A 111 -10.74 0.82 -7.28
C GLN A 111 -11.16 -0.66 -7.18
N SER A 112 -10.22 -1.59 -7.32
CA SER A 112 -10.51 -3.02 -7.18
C SER A 112 -11.06 -3.38 -5.79
N ILE A 113 -10.56 -2.74 -4.73
CA ILE A 113 -11.08 -2.94 -3.37
C ILE A 113 -12.53 -2.39 -3.25
N LEU A 114 -12.79 -1.22 -3.83
CA LEU A 114 -14.11 -0.59 -3.76
C LEU A 114 -15.16 -1.28 -4.65
N ASP A 115 -14.73 -1.84 -5.79
CA ASP A 115 -15.59 -2.55 -6.74
C ASP A 115 -15.78 -4.04 -6.35
N ALA A 116 -15.02 -4.53 -5.37
CA ALA A 116 -15.08 -5.92 -4.92
C ALA A 116 -16.44 -6.25 -4.29
N ARG A 117 -16.92 -7.47 -4.51
CA ARG A 117 -18.16 -7.96 -3.89
C ARG A 117 -18.03 -8.01 -2.36
N PRO A 118 -19.14 -7.81 -1.64
CA PRO A 118 -19.20 -8.14 -0.21
C PRO A 118 -18.73 -9.60 0.00
N GLY A 119 -17.79 -9.80 0.92
CA GLY A 119 -17.17 -11.10 1.20
C GLY A 119 -15.82 -11.34 0.51
N ALA A 120 -15.58 -10.86 -0.69
CA ALA A 120 -14.30 -11.08 -1.39
C ALA A 120 -13.11 -10.34 -0.75
N VAL A 121 -13.37 -9.25 -0.05
CA VAL A 121 -12.36 -8.43 0.64
C VAL A 121 -12.28 -8.78 2.13
N GLU A 122 -13.34 -9.36 2.69
CA GLU A 122 -13.43 -9.73 4.12
C GLU A 122 -12.42 -10.80 4.53
N GLU A 123 -11.94 -11.62 3.60
CA GLU A 123 -10.86 -12.59 3.83
C GLU A 123 -9.50 -11.92 4.11
N HIS A 124 -9.35 -10.61 3.84
CA HIS A 124 -8.11 -9.87 4.00
C HIS A 124 -8.19 -8.90 5.18
N ALA A 125 -7.18 -8.92 6.04
CA ALA A 125 -7.09 -7.92 7.10
C ALA A 125 -6.99 -6.48 6.51
N PRO A 126 -7.68 -5.48 7.08
CA PRO A 126 -7.65 -4.10 6.58
C PRO A 126 -6.24 -3.52 6.42
N GLY A 127 -5.32 -3.85 7.35
CA GLY A 127 -3.91 -3.45 7.27
C GLY A 127 -3.15 -4.07 6.08
N GLU A 128 -3.54 -5.26 5.65
CA GLU A 128 -2.97 -5.92 4.48
C GLU A 128 -3.41 -5.21 3.19
N LEU A 129 -4.68 -4.85 3.07
CA LEU A 129 -5.22 -4.09 1.93
C LEU A 129 -4.55 -2.72 1.83
N LEU A 130 -4.38 -2.04 2.96
CA LEU A 130 -3.67 -0.76 3.01
C LEU A 130 -2.20 -0.91 2.60
N THR A 131 -1.53 -1.98 3.02
CA THR A 131 -0.15 -2.28 2.62
C THR A 131 -0.04 -2.51 1.12
N ARG A 132 -0.97 -3.24 0.50
CA ARG A 132 -1.01 -3.46 -0.95
C ARG A 132 -1.27 -2.18 -1.73
N ALA A 133 -2.20 -1.35 -1.24
CA ALA A 133 -2.53 -0.06 -1.87
C ALA A 133 -1.44 1.00 -1.68
N SER A 134 -0.58 0.91 -0.67
CA SER A 134 0.47 1.89 -0.38
C SER A 134 1.87 1.37 -0.70
N SER A 135 2.51 0.69 0.24
CA SER A 135 3.94 0.32 0.16
C SER A 135 4.26 -0.68 -0.96
N ASP A 136 3.34 -1.60 -1.31
CA ASP A 136 3.56 -2.52 -2.42
C ASP A 136 3.46 -1.81 -3.77
N ALA A 137 2.51 -0.90 -3.93
CA ALA A 137 2.40 -0.06 -5.12
C ALA A 137 3.64 0.84 -5.29
N ASP A 138 4.15 1.40 -4.18
CA ASP A 138 5.37 2.23 -4.20
C ASP A 138 6.63 1.42 -4.54
N ARG A 139 6.74 0.16 -4.09
CA ARG A 139 7.85 -0.73 -4.46
C ARG A 139 7.86 -1.08 -5.95
N VAL A 140 6.69 -1.35 -6.52
CA VAL A 140 6.54 -1.60 -7.97
C VAL A 140 6.86 -0.34 -8.76
N GLY A 141 6.31 0.82 -8.37
CA GLY A 141 6.62 2.11 -8.97
C GLY A 141 8.10 2.49 -8.84
N GLY A 142 8.70 2.26 -7.67
CA GLY A 142 10.11 2.51 -7.37
C GLY A 142 11.08 1.72 -8.27
N PHE A 143 10.68 0.52 -8.70
CA PHE A 143 11.48 -0.30 -9.62
C PHE A 143 11.76 0.39 -10.96
N VAL A 144 10.87 1.28 -11.42
CA VAL A 144 11.11 2.09 -12.62
C VAL A 144 12.36 2.96 -12.46
N GLY A 145 12.57 3.56 -11.28
CA GLY A 145 13.78 4.33 -10.98
C GLY A 145 15.04 3.47 -10.90
N VAL A 146 14.92 2.23 -10.40
CA VAL A 146 16.04 1.26 -10.35
C VAL A 146 16.56 0.95 -11.75
N ILE A 147 15.69 0.83 -12.75
CA ILE A 147 16.10 0.60 -14.15
C ILE A 147 16.93 1.78 -14.68
N ALA A 148 16.50 3.03 -14.42
CA ALA A 148 17.25 4.19 -14.86
C ALA A 148 18.66 4.26 -14.24
N SER A 149 18.77 4.02 -12.93
CA SER A 149 20.05 3.98 -12.22
C SER A 149 20.94 2.82 -12.66
N ALA A 150 20.35 1.64 -12.91
CA ALA A 150 21.11 0.48 -13.38
C ALA A 150 21.69 0.68 -14.77
N LEU A 151 20.91 1.28 -15.69
CA LEU A 151 21.41 1.58 -17.04
C LEU A 151 22.56 2.61 -16.99
N ALA A 152 22.37 3.67 -16.20
CA ALA A 152 23.41 4.68 -16.02
C ALA A 152 24.70 4.08 -15.41
N ALA A 153 24.56 3.21 -14.40
CA ALA A 153 25.68 2.50 -13.80
C ALA A 153 26.41 1.59 -14.81
N ALA A 154 25.68 0.88 -15.68
CA ALA A 154 26.27 0.09 -16.74
C ALA A 154 27.06 0.96 -17.75
N VAL A 155 26.51 2.10 -18.15
CA VAL A 155 27.20 3.07 -19.01
C VAL A 155 28.46 3.61 -18.33
N ALA A 156 28.39 3.93 -17.04
CA ALA A 156 29.54 4.37 -16.24
C ALA A 156 30.68 3.35 -16.23
N LEU A 157 30.35 2.07 -16.01
CA LEU A 157 31.35 1.00 -16.01
C LEU A 157 32.04 0.83 -17.36
N VAL A 158 31.26 0.87 -18.44
CA VAL A 158 31.80 0.77 -19.79
C VAL A 158 32.71 1.97 -20.09
N ALA A 159 32.26 3.20 -19.80
CA ALA A 159 33.03 4.42 -20.02
C ALA A 159 34.35 4.40 -19.23
N ALA A 160 34.30 4.10 -17.95
CA ALA A 160 35.49 4.03 -17.10
C ALA A 160 36.45 2.92 -17.55
N ALA A 161 35.96 1.74 -17.91
CA ALA A 161 36.77 0.64 -18.40
C ALA A 161 37.48 0.99 -19.72
N VAL A 162 36.77 1.65 -20.65
CA VAL A 162 37.36 2.11 -21.91
C VAL A 162 38.49 3.12 -21.65
N VAL A 163 38.24 4.14 -20.82
CA VAL A 163 39.27 5.14 -20.47
C VAL A 163 40.52 4.49 -19.84
N LEU A 164 40.31 3.59 -18.90
CA LEU A 164 41.40 2.88 -18.20
C LEU A 164 42.22 2.02 -19.14
N LEU A 165 41.57 1.23 -20.00
CA LEU A 165 42.26 0.31 -20.94
C LEU A 165 43.01 1.07 -22.03
N VAL A 166 42.47 2.22 -22.47
CA VAL A 166 43.17 3.06 -23.46
C VAL A 166 44.34 3.79 -22.84
N SER A 167 44.23 4.27 -21.59
CA SER A 167 45.29 5.02 -20.90
C SER A 167 46.46 4.12 -20.47
N SER A 168 46.17 2.94 -19.93
CA SER A 168 47.16 1.94 -19.51
C SER A 168 46.50 0.54 -19.43
N PRO A 169 46.68 -0.32 -20.42
CA PRO A 169 46.03 -1.65 -20.46
C PRO A 169 46.31 -2.50 -19.22
N LEU A 170 47.56 -2.50 -18.71
CA LEU A 170 47.93 -3.27 -17.52
C LEU A 170 47.21 -2.74 -16.27
N LEU A 171 47.25 -1.43 -16.03
CA LEU A 171 46.62 -0.81 -14.87
C LEU A 171 45.08 -0.90 -14.99
N GLY A 172 44.54 -0.72 -16.18
CA GLY A 172 43.10 -0.89 -16.45
C GLY A 172 42.61 -2.30 -16.13
N LEU A 173 43.37 -3.32 -16.51
CA LEU A 173 43.05 -4.72 -16.17
C LEU A 173 43.08 -4.98 -14.66
N VAL A 174 44.13 -4.49 -13.97
CA VAL A 174 44.23 -4.59 -12.50
C VAL A 174 43.03 -3.93 -11.81
N ILE A 175 42.64 -2.75 -12.27
CA ILE A 175 41.49 -2.02 -11.73
C ILE A 175 40.18 -2.78 -11.96
N VAL A 176 39.92 -3.26 -13.18
CA VAL A 176 38.67 -3.99 -13.50
C VAL A 176 38.59 -5.30 -12.71
N ILE A 177 39.68 -6.12 -12.70
CA ILE A 177 39.70 -7.39 -11.97
C ILE A 177 39.57 -7.12 -10.46
N GLY A 178 40.36 -6.18 -9.93
CA GLY A 178 40.31 -5.82 -8.51
C GLY A 178 38.93 -5.34 -8.05
N THR A 179 38.28 -4.55 -8.87
CA THR A 179 36.90 -4.08 -8.58
C THR A 179 35.93 -5.25 -8.55
N VAL A 180 35.99 -6.17 -9.51
CA VAL A 180 35.13 -7.38 -9.50
C VAL A 180 35.43 -8.24 -8.26
N ALA A 181 36.71 -8.41 -7.90
CA ALA A 181 37.09 -9.17 -6.70
C ALA A 181 36.52 -8.56 -5.40
N VAL A 182 36.59 -7.24 -5.24
CA VAL A 182 35.98 -6.51 -4.09
C VAL A 182 34.47 -6.73 -4.06
N LEU A 183 33.80 -6.68 -5.21
CA LEU A 183 32.35 -6.94 -5.29
C LEU A 183 31.97 -8.35 -4.87
N VAL A 184 32.69 -9.35 -5.40
CA VAL A 184 32.43 -10.76 -5.06
C VAL A 184 32.67 -11.01 -3.58
N ALA A 185 33.73 -10.45 -3.00
CA ALA A 185 34.00 -10.54 -1.57
C ALA A 185 32.87 -9.94 -0.73
N ASN A 186 32.41 -8.73 -1.08
CA ASN A 186 31.30 -8.09 -0.40
C ASN A 186 29.98 -8.86 -0.58
N ALA A 187 29.69 -9.38 -1.76
CA ALA A 187 28.49 -10.18 -2.02
C ALA A 187 28.46 -11.50 -1.25
N ALA A 188 29.60 -12.12 -1.05
CA ALA A 188 29.75 -13.36 -0.26
C ALA A 188 29.32 -13.14 1.21
N ILE A 189 29.67 -11.97 1.79
CA ILE A 189 29.37 -11.64 3.19
C ILE A 189 27.93 -11.13 3.33
N ALA A 190 27.39 -10.44 2.32
CA ALA A 190 26.06 -9.84 2.35
C ALA A 190 24.95 -10.84 2.70
N ARG A 191 25.05 -12.10 2.19
CA ARG A 191 24.07 -13.16 2.48
C ARG A 191 23.95 -13.49 3.97
N GLY A 192 25.07 -13.54 4.68
CA GLY A 192 25.08 -13.78 6.11
C GLY A 192 24.52 -12.61 6.94
N VAL A 193 24.68 -11.38 6.46
CA VAL A 193 24.12 -10.18 7.07
C VAL A 193 22.61 -10.12 6.86
N GLU A 194 22.12 -10.40 5.65
CA GLU A 194 20.70 -10.44 5.33
C GLU A 194 19.91 -11.43 6.22
N ALA A 195 20.45 -12.62 6.44
CA ALA A 195 19.84 -13.62 7.30
C ALA A 195 19.68 -13.11 8.74
N ARG A 196 20.73 -12.49 9.30
CA ARG A 196 20.70 -11.95 10.68
C ARG A 196 19.84 -10.72 10.82
N SER A 197 19.78 -9.85 9.81
CA SER A 197 18.85 -8.73 9.76
C SER A 197 17.40 -9.18 9.66
N GLY A 198 17.13 -10.29 8.96
CA GLY A 198 15.82 -10.92 8.92
C GLY A 198 15.38 -11.47 10.30
N ASP A 199 16.32 -12.04 11.07
CA ASP A 199 16.06 -12.50 12.45
C ASP A 199 15.77 -11.31 13.37
N GLU A 200 16.56 -10.24 13.28
CA GLU A 200 16.34 -9.00 14.04
C GLU A 200 14.94 -8.43 13.79
N GLN A 201 14.54 -8.29 12.53
CA GLN A 201 13.21 -7.77 12.18
C GLN A 201 12.07 -8.66 12.70
N ARG A 202 12.24 -9.99 12.69
CA ARG A 202 11.24 -10.93 13.22
C ARG A 202 11.08 -10.81 14.72
N GLU A 203 12.19 -10.75 15.47
CA GLU A 203 12.14 -10.64 16.93
C GLU A 203 11.64 -9.25 17.38
N ALA A 204 12.05 -8.18 16.70
CA ALA A 204 11.51 -6.84 16.93
C ALA A 204 10.01 -6.77 16.64
N GLY A 205 9.55 -7.41 15.56
CA GLY A 205 8.13 -7.50 15.22
C GLY A 205 7.31 -8.24 16.29
N ARG A 206 7.84 -9.36 16.82
CA ARG A 206 7.18 -10.09 17.92
C ARG A 206 7.04 -9.25 19.19
N ALA A 207 8.08 -8.52 19.56
CA ALA A 207 8.04 -7.61 20.69
C ALA A 207 7.03 -6.46 20.49
N ALA A 208 6.94 -5.92 19.27
CA ALA A 208 5.99 -4.86 18.93
C ALA A 208 4.54 -5.35 19.00
N VAL A 209 4.23 -6.53 18.44
CA VAL A 209 2.88 -7.13 18.52
C VAL A 209 2.49 -7.37 19.97
N LEU A 210 3.39 -7.92 20.79
CA LEU A 210 3.12 -8.14 22.21
C LEU A 210 2.88 -6.81 22.95
N ALA A 211 3.64 -5.75 22.64
CA ALA A 211 3.41 -4.43 23.23
C ALA A 211 2.02 -3.88 22.83
N GLU A 212 1.63 -4.01 21.58
CA GLU A 212 0.32 -3.59 21.09
C GLU A 212 -0.81 -4.34 21.82
N ASP A 213 -0.71 -5.65 21.95
CA ASP A 213 -1.69 -6.49 22.67
C ASP A 213 -1.82 -6.07 24.14
N LEU A 214 -0.70 -5.82 24.81
CA LEU A 214 -0.71 -5.37 26.21
C LEU A 214 -1.33 -3.98 26.37
N VAL A 215 -1.09 -3.07 25.42
CA VAL A 215 -1.71 -1.73 25.45
C VAL A 215 -3.20 -1.82 25.15
N ARG A 216 -3.62 -2.59 24.16
CA ARG A 216 -5.05 -2.82 23.86
C ARG A 216 -5.78 -3.49 25.03
N GLY A 217 -5.12 -4.46 25.67
CA GLY A 217 -5.64 -5.17 26.84
C GLY A 217 -5.37 -4.47 28.19
N LEU A 218 -4.89 -3.22 28.22
CA LEU A 218 -4.43 -2.55 29.45
C LEU A 218 -5.49 -2.54 30.56
N ARG A 219 -6.77 -2.36 30.21
CA ARG A 219 -7.87 -2.39 31.18
C ARG A 219 -8.00 -3.75 31.85
N VAL A 220 -7.82 -4.83 31.08
CA VAL A 220 -7.86 -6.21 31.60
C VAL A 220 -6.63 -6.48 32.46
N VAL A 221 -5.43 -6.09 32.00
CA VAL A 221 -4.18 -6.21 32.77
C VAL A 221 -4.30 -5.51 34.13
N LYS A 222 -4.85 -4.30 34.16
CA LYS A 222 -5.10 -3.52 35.38
C LYS A 222 -6.19 -4.15 36.25
N GLY A 223 -7.31 -4.60 35.68
CA GLY A 223 -8.41 -5.20 36.41
C GLY A 223 -8.05 -6.51 37.10
N LEU A 224 -7.10 -7.28 36.52
CA LEU A 224 -6.61 -8.54 37.05
C LEU A 224 -5.32 -8.41 37.89
N ALA A 225 -4.80 -7.20 38.11
CA ALA A 225 -3.52 -6.93 38.77
C ALA A 225 -2.34 -7.76 38.18
N ALA A 226 -2.34 -7.92 36.82
CA ALA A 226 -1.41 -8.79 36.11
C ALA A 226 -0.18 -8.06 35.54
N GLU A 227 0.14 -6.84 36.01
CA GLU A 227 1.21 -5.98 35.50
C GLU A 227 2.58 -6.66 35.56
N THR A 228 2.87 -7.34 36.66
CA THR A 228 4.14 -8.05 36.84
C THR A 228 4.34 -9.15 35.79
N THR A 229 3.28 -9.89 35.48
CA THR A 229 3.32 -10.95 34.45
C THR A 229 3.44 -10.36 33.05
N ALA A 230 2.69 -9.30 32.76
CA ALA A 230 2.76 -8.57 31.50
C ALA A 230 4.16 -7.99 31.25
N SER A 231 4.73 -7.30 32.28
CA SER A 231 6.08 -6.74 32.23
C SER A 231 7.15 -7.82 32.02
N ARG A 232 7.05 -8.96 32.70
CA ARG A 232 7.99 -10.07 32.52
C ARG A 232 7.95 -10.59 31.08
N ARG A 233 6.75 -10.89 30.53
CA ARG A 233 6.59 -11.36 29.14
C ARG A 233 7.19 -10.39 28.14
N TYR A 234 6.91 -9.08 28.29
CA TYR A 234 7.47 -8.06 27.41
C TYR A 234 8.99 -7.95 27.56
N THR A 235 9.51 -8.05 28.78
CA THR A 235 10.97 -8.02 29.04
C THR A 235 11.69 -9.21 28.37
N GLU A 236 11.10 -10.40 28.38
CA GLU A 236 11.64 -11.56 27.70
C GLU A 236 11.68 -11.37 26.19
N ALA A 237 10.58 -10.91 25.57
CA ALA A 237 10.51 -10.59 24.16
C ALA A 237 11.50 -9.48 23.74
N SER A 238 11.59 -8.43 24.54
CA SER A 238 12.53 -7.33 24.34
C SER A 238 13.99 -7.76 24.44
N ARG A 239 14.34 -8.65 25.37
CA ARG A 239 15.69 -9.23 25.47
C ARG A 239 16.03 -10.09 24.24
N SER A 240 15.07 -10.89 23.74
CA SER A 240 15.25 -11.66 22.51
C SER A 240 15.52 -10.75 21.31
N ALA A 241 14.73 -9.69 21.16
CA ALA A 241 14.91 -8.69 20.13
C ALA A 241 16.28 -7.96 20.24
N THR A 242 16.69 -7.55 21.45
CA THR A 242 18.00 -6.94 21.69
C THR A 242 19.14 -7.90 21.35
N GLY A 243 19.01 -9.17 21.73
CA GLY A 243 19.99 -10.22 21.37
C GLY A 243 20.13 -10.40 19.87
N ALA A 244 18.99 -10.40 19.13
CA ALA A 244 18.99 -10.48 17.66
C ALA A 244 19.62 -9.23 17.04
N ALA A 245 19.26 -8.03 17.51
CA ALA A 245 19.83 -6.76 17.07
C ALA A 245 21.34 -6.70 17.27
N THR A 246 21.84 -7.17 18.42
CA THR A 246 23.28 -7.23 18.70
C THR A 246 24.01 -8.19 17.75
N ARG A 247 23.43 -9.35 17.42
CA ARG A 247 24.01 -10.27 16.43
C ARG A 247 24.01 -9.67 15.02
N ALA A 248 22.95 -8.99 14.62
CA ALA A 248 22.87 -8.28 13.36
C ALA A 248 23.90 -7.15 13.29
N ALA A 249 24.01 -6.33 14.33
CA ALA A 249 25.01 -5.25 14.41
C ALA A 249 26.45 -5.76 14.28
N ARG A 250 26.78 -6.89 14.94
CA ARG A 250 28.12 -7.53 14.77
C ARG A 250 28.36 -7.99 13.34
N ALA A 251 27.33 -8.54 12.68
CA ALA A 251 27.46 -8.96 11.29
C ALA A 251 27.63 -7.77 10.34
N HIS A 252 26.93 -6.66 10.58
CA HIS A 252 27.12 -5.42 9.85
C HIS A 252 28.53 -4.85 10.06
N SER A 253 29.01 -4.77 11.31
CA SER A 253 30.36 -4.28 11.62
C SER A 253 31.45 -5.13 10.98
N LEU A 254 31.29 -6.45 10.98
CA LEU A 254 32.22 -7.35 10.29
C LEU A 254 32.24 -7.11 8.77
N ARG A 255 31.05 -6.97 8.16
CA ARG A 255 30.94 -6.63 6.73
C ARG A 255 31.62 -5.31 6.42
N ASP A 256 31.36 -4.27 7.23
CA ASP A 256 31.92 -2.95 7.00
C ASP A 256 33.46 -2.97 7.17
N GLY A 257 33.97 -3.68 8.17
CA GLY A 257 35.40 -3.90 8.35
C GLY A 257 36.05 -4.61 7.17
N VAL A 258 35.45 -5.69 6.68
CA VAL A 258 35.96 -6.41 5.48
C VAL A 258 35.87 -5.53 4.24
N THR A 259 34.80 -4.73 4.09
CA THR A 259 34.66 -3.78 2.98
C THR A 259 35.80 -2.74 3.00
N VAL A 260 36.09 -2.16 4.15
CA VAL A 260 37.18 -1.19 4.31
C VAL A 260 38.54 -1.84 4.01
N MET A 261 38.79 -3.04 4.54
CA MET A 261 40.05 -3.77 4.33
C MET A 261 40.25 -4.17 2.84
N THR A 262 39.23 -4.75 2.20
CA THR A 262 39.30 -5.15 0.79
C THR A 262 39.44 -3.95 -0.13
N THR A 263 38.74 -2.85 0.13
CA THR A 263 38.85 -1.60 -0.63
C THR A 263 40.25 -0.98 -0.42
N GLY A 264 40.74 -0.95 0.81
CA GLY A 264 42.10 -0.44 1.11
C GLY A 264 43.20 -1.23 0.42
N LEU A 265 43.13 -2.60 0.45
CA LEU A 265 44.06 -3.45 -0.25
C LEU A 265 44.00 -3.27 -1.77
N TYR A 266 42.80 -3.14 -2.31
CA TYR A 266 42.59 -2.85 -3.72
C TYR A 266 43.26 -1.51 -4.13
N LEU A 267 42.99 -0.44 -3.37
CA LEU A 267 43.58 0.87 -3.65
C LEU A 267 45.11 0.83 -3.51
N LEU A 268 45.66 0.13 -2.50
CA LEU A 268 47.08 -0.06 -2.35
C LEU A 268 47.70 -0.76 -3.56
N THR A 269 47.02 -1.78 -4.09
CA THR A 269 47.46 -2.48 -5.32
C THR A 269 47.45 -1.53 -6.53
N VAL A 270 46.40 -0.73 -6.70
CA VAL A 270 46.29 0.27 -7.78
C VAL A 270 47.41 1.30 -7.67
N VAL A 271 47.65 1.85 -6.47
CA VAL A 271 48.72 2.82 -6.24
C VAL A 271 50.10 2.19 -6.44
N GLY A 272 50.32 0.94 -5.98
CA GLY A 272 51.57 0.24 -6.14
C GLY A 272 51.92 -0.05 -7.60
N VAL A 273 50.99 -0.63 -8.35
CA VAL A 273 51.19 -0.90 -9.80
C VAL A 273 51.28 0.38 -10.60
N GLY A 274 50.37 1.34 -10.33
CA GLY A 274 50.38 2.62 -11.02
C GLY A 274 51.60 3.46 -10.71
N GLY A 275 52.09 3.46 -9.46
CA GLY A 275 53.31 4.11 -9.04
C GLY A 275 54.56 3.47 -9.71
N TRP A 276 54.62 2.15 -9.81
CA TRP A 276 55.67 1.46 -10.54
C TRP A 276 55.69 1.83 -12.03
N LEU A 277 54.52 1.90 -12.68
CA LEU A 277 54.40 2.35 -14.07
C LEU A 277 54.80 3.81 -14.24
N ALA A 278 54.49 4.65 -13.28
CA ALA A 278 54.86 6.08 -13.31
C ALA A 278 56.38 6.24 -13.15
N LEU A 279 57.01 5.51 -12.23
CA LEU A 279 58.47 5.53 -12.03
C LEU A 279 59.24 4.95 -13.20
N SER A 280 58.66 3.99 -13.94
CA SER A 280 59.25 3.44 -15.18
C SER A 280 59.04 4.36 -16.40
N GLY A 281 58.36 5.48 -16.26
CA GLY A 281 58.04 6.40 -17.36
C GLY A 281 56.90 5.93 -18.28
N ALA A 282 56.27 4.78 -17.99
CA ALA A 282 55.18 4.22 -18.78
C ALA A 282 53.82 4.89 -18.53
N LEU A 283 53.69 5.64 -17.43
CA LEU A 283 52.50 6.39 -17.08
C LEU A 283 52.89 7.79 -16.57
N SER A 284 52.16 8.83 -17.00
CA SER A 284 52.34 10.17 -16.45
C SER A 284 51.77 10.31 -15.04
N LEU A 285 52.25 11.26 -14.26
CA LEU A 285 51.67 11.54 -12.91
C LEU A 285 50.17 11.86 -12.99
N GLY A 286 49.75 12.61 -13.99
CA GLY A 286 48.32 12.90 -14.22
C GLY A 286 47.55 11.63 -14.61
N GLY A 287 48.14 10.73 -15.39
CA GLY A 287 47.56 9.42 -15.72
C GLY A 287 47.36 8.54 -14.47
N LEU A 288 48.32 8.58 -13.53
CA LEU A 288 48.19 7.90 -12.24
C LEU A 288 47.00 8.48 -11.41
N ILE A 289 46.90 9.80 -11.31
CA ILE A 289 45.82 10.48 -10.57
C ILE A 289 44.47 10.14 -11.22
N ALA A 290 44.38 10.21 -12.56
CA ALA A 290 43.15 9.86 -13.29
C ALA A 290 42.73 8.41 -13.04
N SER A 291 43.71 7.47 -13.10
CA SER A 291 43.43 6.05 -12.87
C SER A 291 42.97 5.74 -11.43
N LEU A 292 43.59 6.39 -10.45
CA LEU A 292 43.17 6.26 -9.04
C LEU A 292 41.76 6.81 -8.80
N GLY A 293 41.45 7.97 -9.38
CA GLY A 293 40.10 8.56 -9.30
C GLY A 293 39.05 7.70 -9.97
N LEU A 294 39.36 7.13 -11.16
CA LEU A 294 38.47 6.17 -11.85
C LEU A 294 38.30 4.87 -11.06
N ALA A 295 39.34 4.38 -10.40
CA ALA A 295 39.24 3.21 -9.55
C ALA A 295 38.29 3.42 -8.37
N GLN A 296 38.34 4.60 -7.75
CA GLN A 296 37.37 4.98 -6.70
C GLN A 296 35.95 5.18 -7.24
N PHE A 297 35.81 5.84 -8.38
CA PHE A 297 34.52 6.06 -9.04
C PHE A 297 33.78 4.76 -9.35
N LEU A 298 34.45 3.72 -9.80
CA LEU A 298 33.84 2.44 -10.16
C LEU A 298 33.06 1.77 -9.02
N ALA A 299 33.38 2.05 -7.77
CA ALA A 299 32.72 1.45 -6.61
C ALA A 299 31.19 1.78 -6.55
N GLY A 300 30.80 3.01 -6.86
CA GLY A 300 29.41 3.46 -6.86
C GLY A 300 28.52 2.74 -7.88
N PRO A 301 28.84 2.80 -9.19
CA PRO A 301 28.11 2.09 -10.23
C PRO A 301 27.98 0.58 -9.98
N LEU A 302 29.03 -0.05 -9.46
CA LEU A 302 29.02 -1.47 -9.17
C LEU A 302 28.08 -1.83 -8.01
N GLN A 303 28.08 -1.04 -6.93
CA GLN A 303 27.12 -1.21 -5.84
C GLN A 303 25.67 -1.03 -6.33
N THR A 304 25.44 -0.06 -7.21
CA THR A 304 24.13 0.15 -7.83
C THR A 304 23.67 -1.08 -8.59
N LEU A 305 24.52 -1.68 -9.43
CA LEU A 305 24.20 -2.91 -10.17
C LEU A 305 24.02 -4.12 -9.24
N ALA A 306 24.85 -4.26 -8.21
CA ALA A 306 24.72 -5.32 -7.22
C ALA A 306 23.40 -5.28 -6.44
N ALA A 307 22.79 -4.10 -6.26
CA ALA A 307 21.50 -3.93 -5.59
C ALA A 307 20.28 -4.28 -6.48
N VAL A 308 20.44 -4.32 -7.82
CA VAL A 308 19.34 -4.54 -8.77
C VAL A 308 18.60 -5.87 -8.55
N PRO A 309 19.25 -7.03 -8.38
CA PRO A 309 18.56 -8.31 -8.17
C PRO A 309 17.65 -8.28 -6.94
N ALA A 310 18.12 -7.72 -5.83
CA ALA A 310 17.34 -7.62 -4.60
C ALA A 310 16.14 -6.66 -4.78
N ALA A 311 16.34 -5.53 -5.45
CA ALA A 311 15.25 -4.59 -5.77
C ALA A 311 14.20 -5.24 -6.69
N ALA A 312 14.63 -5.98 -7.72
CA ALA A 312 13.75 -6.71 -8.62
C ALA A 312 12.96 -7.83 -7.90
N ALA A 313 13.60 -8.55 -6.98
CA ALA A 313 12.94 -9.58 -6.17
C ALA A 313 11.84 -8.97 -5.27
N ARG A 314 12.14 -7.87 -4.57
CA ARG A 314 11.15 -7.14 -3.76
C ARG A 314 9.98 -6.61 -4.59
N ALA A 315 10.26 -5.97 -5.72
CA ALA A 315 9.24 -5.46 -6.63
C ALA A 315 8.36 -6.60 -7.19
N ARG A 316 8.95 -7.76 -7.53
CA ARG A 316 8.22 -8.95 -8.00
C ARG A 316 7.32 -9.53 -6.91
N ALA A 317 7.78 -9.63 -5.67
CA ALA A 317 6.98 -10.09 -4.54
C ALA A 317 5.77 -9.17 -4.30
N SER A 318 5.98 -7.84 -4.30
CA SER A 318 4.90 -6.85 -4.20
C SER A 318 3.91 -6.94 -5.37
N ALA A 319 4.40 -7.11 -6.59
CA ALA A 319 3.56 -7.31 -7.78
C ALA A 319 2.71 -8.59 -7.68
N THR A 320 3.24 -9.68 -7.09
CA THR A 320 2.49 -10.93 -6.87
C THR A 320 1.33 -10.71 -5.91
N ARG A 321 1.54 -10.01 -4.78
CA ARG A 321 0.48 -9.70 -3.81
C ARG A 321 -0.62 -8.82 -4.39
N ILE A 322 -0.23 -7.78 -5.15
CA ILE A 322 -1.19 -6.90 -5.84
C ILE A 322 -2.02 -7.69 -6.85
N LEU A 323 -1.39 -8.56 -7.65
CA LEU A 323 -2.11 -9.38 -8.63
C LEU A 323 -3.06 -10.39 -8.01
N GLY A 324 -2.75 -10.91 -6.82
CA GLY A 324 -3.68 -11.76 -6.06
C GLY A 324 -5.00 -11.05 -5.82
N LEU A 325 -4.95 -9.80 -5.36
CA LEU A 325 -6.14 -8.98 -5.11
C LEU A 325 -6.89 -8.64 -6.42
N LEU A 326 -6.18 -8.14 -7.43
CA LEU A 326 -6.78 -7.73 -8.71
C LEU A 326 -7.45 -8.89 -9.47
N ARG A 327 -7.03 -10.15 -9.24
CA ARG A 327 -7.62 -11.34 -9.87
C ARG A 327 -8.84 -11.84 -9.15
N ALA A 328 -8.91 -11.74 -7.83
CA ALA A 328 -10.08 -12.08 -7.05
C ALA A 328 -11.30 -11.27 -7.52
N ASP A 329 -11.10 -10.00 -7.86
CA ASP A 329 -12.12 -9.12 -8.42
C ASP A 329 -12.53 -9.50 -9.88
N ALA A 330 -11.55 -9.81 -10.74
CA ALA A 330 -11.81 -10.12 -12.15
C ALA A 330 -12.63 -11.40 -12.39
N SER A 331 -12.72 -12.28 -11.41
CA SER A 331 -13.49 -13.54 -11.49
C SER A 331 -14.98 -13.35 -11.20
N ALA A 332 -15.40 -12.15 -10.79
CA ALA A 332 -16.78 -11.82 -10.47
C ALA A 332 -17.43 -11.05 -11.64
N PRO A 333 -18.61 -11.47 -12.16
CA PRO A 333 -19.33 -10.66 -13.13
C PRO A 333 -19.64 -9.28 -12.50
N HIS A 334 -19.24 -8.22 -13.17
CA HIS A 334 -19.59 -6.85 -12.79
C HIS A 334 -21.12 -6.70 -12.83
N THR A 335 -21.75 -6.78 -11.69
CA THR A 335 -23.06 -6.13 -11.52
C THR A 335 -22.73 -4.65 -11.31
N ALA A 336 -22.94 -3.85 -12.35
CA ALA A 336 -22.87 -2.40 -12.23
C ALA A 336 -23.70 -1.97 -11.01
N PRO A 337 -23.21 -1.01 -10.18
CA PRO A 337 -24.08 -0.39 -9.19
C PRO A 337 -25.34 0.04 -9.92
N ALA A 338 -26.50 -0.38 -9.44
CA ALA A 338 -27.76 0.08 -9.99
C ALA A 338 -27.73 1.61 -9.98
N ALA A 339 -27.92 2.23 -11.15
CA ALA A 339 -28.11 3.66 -11.24
C ALA A 339 -29.19 4.04 -10.22
N PRO A 340 -29.14 5.24 -9.59
CA PRO A 340 -30.20 5.68 -8.71
C PRO A 340 -31.51 5.54 -9.48
N HIS A 341 -32.31 4.55 -9.08
CA HIS A 341 -33.59 4.28 -9.73
C HIS A 341 -34.53 5.44 -9.44
N ASP A 342 -35.02 6.06 -10.50
CA ASP A 342 -36.18 6.90 -10.49
C ASP A 342 -37.42 5.99 -10.36
N ASP A 343 -37.71 5.57 -9.14
CA ASP A 343 -38.54 4.42 -8.79
C ASP A 343 -39.99 4.77 -8.42
N SER A 344 -40.47 5.90 -8.89
CA SER A 344 -41.88 6.31 -8.61
C SER A 344 -42.95 5.47 -9.35
N ARG A 345 -42.57 4.44 -10.14
CA ARG A 345 -43.52 3.69 -11.01
C ARG A 345 -43.41 2.16 -10.97
N GLN A 346 -42.48 1.55 -10.24
CA GLN A 346 -42.44 0.10 -10.14
C GLN A 346 -43.20 -0.42 -8.92
N PRO A 347 -43.96 -1.53 -9.02
CA PRO A 347 -44.60 -2.13 -7.86
C PRO A 347 -43.51 -2.57 -6.87
N PRO A 348 -43.80 -2.48 -5.54
CA PRO A 348 -42.86 -2.85 -4.51
C PRO A 348 -42.37 -4.29 -4.72
N ALA A 349 -41.03 -4.47 -4.72
CA ALA A 349 -40.42 -5.75 -5.04
C ALA A 349 -40.63 -6.79 -3.94
N SER A 350 -41.20 -7.94 -4.27
CA SER A 350 -41.24 -9.12 -3.39
C SER A 350 -39.91 -9.85 -3.39
N LEU A 351 -39.55 -10.52 -2.31
CA LEU A 351 -38.34 -11.33 -2.18
C LEU A 351 -38.68 -12.74 -1.72
N GLU A 352 -38.32 -13.75 -2.51
CA GLU A 352 -38.41 -15.16 -2.11
C GLU A 352 -37.09 -15.57 -1.48
N VAL A 353 -37.15 -16.14 -0.28
CA VAL A 353 -36.00 -16.51 0.53
C VAL A 353 -36.09 -18.00 0.88
N ASP A 354 -35.04 -18.74 0.56
CA ASP A 354 -34.87 -20.13 0.97
C ASP A 354 -33.78 -20.19 2.05
N GLY A 355 -34.22 -20.32 3.29
CA GLY A 355 -33.35 -20.21 4.46
C GLY A 355 -33.68 -21.18 5.58
N PRO A 356 -33.09 -21.02 6.76
CA PRO A 356 -33.30 -21.90 7.90
C PRO A 356 -34.77 -22.03 8.33
N ALA A 357 -35.59 -21.01 8.05
CA ALA A 357 -37.06 -21.03 8.32
C ALA A 357 -37.87 -21.71 7.22
N GLY A 358 -37.22 -22.42 6.27
CA GLY A 358 -37.82 -22.90 5.04
C GLY A 358 -37.95 -21.82 3.99
N THR A 359 -38.65 -22.14 2.89
CA THR A 359 -38.92 -21.17 1.81
C THR A 359 -40.11 -20.28 2.19
N PHE A 360 -39.91 -18.94 2.14
CA PHE A 360 -40.96 -17.95 2.39
C PHE A 360 -40.81 -16.74 1.45
N THR A 361 -41.91 -16.03 1.27
CA THR A 361 -41.93 -14.82 0.43
C THR A 361 -42.11 -13.60 1.32
N VAL A 362 -41.25 -12.60 1.18
CA VAL A 362 -41.43 -11.26 1.71
C VAL A 362 -42.32 -10.47 0.73
N PRO A 363 -43.54 -10.07 1.09
CA PRO A 363 -44.41 -9.34 0.18
C PRO A 363 -43.84 -7.94 -0.15
N GLY A 364 -44.04 -7.52 -1.38
CA GLY A 364 -43.62 -6.18 -1.80
C GLY A 364 -44.35 -5.08 -1.01
N GLY A 365 -43.60 -4.14 -0.45
CA GLY A 365 -44.12 -3.03 0.35
C GLY A 365 -44.45 -3.35 1.81
N ALA A 366 -44.26 -4.59 2.24
CA ALA A 366 -44.47 -5.02 3.61
C ALA A 366 -43.21 -4.89 4.48
N MET A 367 -43.42 -4.76 5.78
CA MET A 367 -42.38 -4.86 6.80
C MET A 367 -42.47 -6.24 7.48
N VAL A 368 -41.50 -7.12 7.20
CA VAL A 368 -41.50 -8.50 7.72
C VAL A 368 -40.41 -8.65 8.78
N GLY A 369 -40.81 -9.13 9.95
CA GLY A 369 -39.92 -9.50 11.05
C GLY A 369 -39.44 -10.93 10.89
N ILE A 370 -38.14 -11.19 11.05
CA ILE A 370 -37.58 -12.53 11.16
C ILE A 370 -37.07 -12.67 12.59
N SER A 371 -37.75 -13.53 13.37
CA SER A 371 -37.40 -13.73 14.77
C SER A 371 -36.38 -14.85 14.92
N THR A 372 -35.24 -14.56 15.53
CA THR A 372 -34.21 -15.54 15.87
C THR A 372 -33.56 -15.18 17.20
N THR A 373 -33.27 -16.21 18.02
CA THR A 373 -32.55 -16.07 19.28
C THR A 373 -31.10 -16.56 19.18
N SER A 374 -30.76 -17.22 18.05
CA SER A 374 -29.44 -17.80 17.80
C SER A 374 -28.63 -16.96 16.81
N ALA A 375 -27.41 -16.58 17.19
CA ALA A 375 -26.49 -15.88 16.29
C ALA A 375 -26.10 -16.73 15.04
N ALA A 376 -26.11 -18.07 15.18
CA ALA A 376 -25.83 -18.98 14.07
C ALA A 376 -26.97 -18.95 13.04
N ASP A 377 -28.22 -18.98 13.48
CA ASP A 377 -29.41 -18.92 12.62
C ASP A 377 -29.55 -17.53 11.97
N ALA A 378 -29.23 -16.46 12.70
CA ALA A 378 -29.15 -15.12 12.15
C ALA A 378 -28.11 -15.04 11.01
N GLY A 379 -26.94 -15.63 11.21
CA GLY A 379 -25.88 -15.70 10.19
C GLY A 379 -26.33 -16.48 8.93
N ALA A 380 -26.96 -17.65 9.13
CA ALA A 380 -27.49 -18.47 8.04
C ALA A 380 -28.62 -17.75 7.28
N MET A 381 -29.53 -17.07 7.99
CA MET A 381 -30.60 -16.27 7.38
C MET A 381 -30.06 -15.07 6.57
N LEU A 382 -29.05 -14.38 7.08
CA LEU A 382 -28.38 -13.31 6.33
C LEU A 382 -27.69 -13.83 5.07
N ALA A 383 -27.12 -15.03 5.11
CA ALA A 383 -26.55 -15.67 3.91
C ALA A 383 -27.65 -15.95 2.88
N ALA A 384 -28.78 -16.53 3.31
CA ALA A 384 -29.94 -16.78 2.45
C ALA A 384 -30.51 -15.50 1.83
N LEU A 385 -30.65 -14.42 2.62
CA LEU A 385 -31.10 -13.12 2.15
C LEU A 385 -30.12 -12.50 1.13
N ARG A 386 -28.80 -12.67 1.31
CA ARG A 386 -27.76 -12.26 0.35
C ARG A 386 -27.88 -13.02 -0.96
N GLU A 387 -28.11 -14.32 -0.88
CA GLU A 387 -28.25 -15.19 -2.06
C GLU A 387 -29.53 -14.83 -2.83
N ALA A 388 -30.65 -14.69 -2.16
CA ALA A 388 -31.92 -14.24 -2.74
C ALA A 388 -31.80 -12.85 -3.41
N GLY A 389 -30.99 -11.97 -2.84
CA GLY A 389 -30.72 -10.63 -3.37
C GLY A 389 -29.65 -10.58 -4.46
N ALA A 390 -28.84 -11.63 -4.64
CA ALA A 390 -27.72 -11.60 -5.58
C ALA A 390 -28.17 -11.40 -7.05
N SER A 391 -29.35 -11.83 -7.40
CA SER A 391 -29.97 -11.66 -8.72
C SER A 391 -30.88 -10.42 -8.83
N ARG A 392 -31.07 -9.65 -7.75
CA ARG A 392 -31.99 -8.51 -7.71
C ARG A 392 -31.26 -7.21 -7.37
N PRO A 393 -31.22 -6.23 -8.29
CA PRO A 393 -30.69 -4.91 -8.00
C PRO A 393 -31.58 -4.19 -6.99
N GLY A 394 -30.99 -3.49 -6.01
CA GLY A 394 -31.72 -2.66 -5.06
C GLY A 394 -31.96 -3.28 -3.68
N LEU A 395 -31.40 -4.44 -3.36
CA LEU A 395 -31.37 -4.96 -1.99
C LEU A 395 -30.17 -4.36 -1.23
N LEU A 396 -30.43 -3.78 -0.05
CA LEU A 396 -29.43 -3.31 0.91
C LEU A 396 -29.56 -4.10 2.21
N ILE A 397 -28.47 -4.70 2.67
CA ILE A 397 -28.40 -5.31 3.99
C ILE A 397 -27.58 -4.41 4.89
N ALA A 398 -28.21 -3.85 5.93
CA ALA A 398 -27.54 -3.09 6.98
C ALA A 398 -27.05 -4.06 8.06
N PRO A 399 -25.73 -4.23 8.25
CA PRO A 399 -25.19 -5.17 9.24
C PRO A 399 -25.40 -4.64 10.66
N HIS A 400 -25.41 -5.56 11.63
CA HIS A 400 -25.49 -5.26 13.07
C HIS A 400 -24.39 -4.28 13.53
N GLU A 401 -23.15 -4.54 13.12
CA GLU A 401 -22.02 -3.64 13.35
C GLU A 401 -21.70 -2.87 12.07
N SER A 402 -21.88 -1.57 12.09
CA SER A 402 -21.57 -0.69 10.98
C SER A 402 -20.41 0.24 11.33
N ALA A 403 -19.36 0.21 10.52
CA ALA A 403 -18.28 1.17 10.61
C ALA A 403 -18.78 2.58 10.25
N LEU A 404 -18.41 3.57 11.05
CA LEU A 404 -18.63 4.98 10.75
C LEU A 404 -17.31 5.59 10.24
N PHE A 405 -17.43 6.52 9.28
CA PHE A 405 -16.30 7.26 8.73
C PHE A 405 -16.03 8.51 9.60
N GLN A 406 -14.80 9.01 9.56
CA GLN A 406 -14.47 10.30 10.16
C GLN A 406 -15.35 11.41 9.56
N GLY A 407 -15.72 12.38 10.39
CA GLY A 407 -16.63 13.47 10.04
C GLY A 407 -17.81 13.55 11.00
N SER A 408 -18.80 14.38 10.69
CA SER A 408 -20.03 14.52 11.51
C SER A 408 -21.00 13.34 11.30
N PRO A 409 -21.96 13.13 12.20
CA PRO A 409 -23.07 12.19 11.97
C PRO A 409 -23.80 12.45 10.64
N ARG A 410 -24.00 13.72 10.30
CA ARG A 410 -24.65 14.15 9.06
C ARG A 410 -23.83 13.75 7.83
N ASP A 411 -22.50 13.92 7.85
CA ASP A 411 -21.60 13.52 6.76
C ASP A 411 -21.65 12.00 6.54
N ASN A 412 -21.71 11.21 7.62
CA ASN A 412 -21.84 9.77 7.55
C ASN A 412 -23.12 9.30 6.85
N VAL A 413 -24.21 10.01 7.05
CA VAL A 413 -25.50 9.71 6.39
C VAL A 413 -25.51 10.20 4.95
N ALA A 414 -24.87 11.35 4.66
CA ALA A 414 -24.78 11.93 3.32
C ALA A 414 -23.92 11.13 2.33
N VAL A 415 -23.14 10.16 2.80
CA VAL A 415 -22.30 9.31 1.93
C VAL A 415 -23.13 8.50 0.92
N VAL A 416 -24.35 8.08 1.29
CA VAL A 416 -25.14 7.11 0.50
C VAL A 416 -26.42 7.69 -0.09
N GLY A 417 -26.90 8.82 0.41
CA GLY A 417 -28.17 9.42 0.00
C GLY A 417 -28.06 10.87 -0.47
N PRO A 418 -29.03 11.35 -1.25
CA PRO A 418 -29.09 12.75 -1.64
C PRO A 418 -29.38 13.64 -0.40
N ALA A 419 -28.96 14.91 -0.48
CA ALA A 419 -28.95 15.83 0.66
C ALA A 419 -30.35 16.05 1.31
N ASP A 420 -31.41 15.95 0.55
CA ASP A 420 -32.81 16.07 0.99
C ASP A 420 -33.28 14.88 1.83
N ARG A 421 -32.68 13.71 1.70
CA ARG A 421 -32.99 12.50 2.50
C ARG A 421 -32.25 12.43 3.83
N VAL A 422 -31.16 13.21 4.00
CA VAL A 422 -30.31 13.13 5.19
C VAL A 422 -31.07 13.51 6.47
N ALA A 423 -31.76 14.62 6.49
CA ALA A 423 -32.50 15.07 7.67
C ALA A 423 -33.67 14.14 8.03
N PRO A 424 -34.53 13.70 7.09
CA PRO A 424 -35.56 12.71 7.37
C PRO A 424 -35.02 11.38 7.91
N ALA A 425 -33.90 10.89 7.37
CA ALA A 425 -33.29 9.66 7.82
C ALA A 425 -32.70 9.76 9.23
N LEU A 426 -32.06 10.88 9.57
CA LEU A 426 -31.58 11.16 10.92
C LEU A 426 -32.78 11.19 11.92
N HIS A 427 -33.89 11.83 11.55
CA HIS A 427 -35.06 11.87 12.36
C HIS A 427 -35.70 10.49 12.56
N ALA A 428 -35.83 9.70 11.51
CA ALA A 428 -36.38 8.34 11.58
C ALA A 428 -35.54 7.41 12.48
N ALA A 429 -34.24 7.57 12.48
CA ALA A 429 -33.33 6.82 13.34
C ALA A 429 -33.12 7.44 14.74
N PHE A 430 -33.84 8.48 15.10
CA PHE A 430 -33.66 9.24 16.35
C PHE A 430 -32.21 9.70 16.55
N ALA A 431 -31.55 10.10 15.46
CA ALA A 431 -30.13 10.49 15.42
C ALA A 431 -29.95 12.02 15.26
N ASP A 432 -31.04 12.79 15.08
CA ASP A 432 -31.07 14.25 15.01
C ASP A 432 -30.67 14.94 16.33
N GLU A 433 -30.82 14.26 17.47
CA GLU A 433 -30.39 14.73 18.79
C GLU A 433 -28.89 14.49 19.08
N ILE A 434 -28.16 13.80 18.19
CA ILE A 434 -26.74 13.53 18.41
C ILE A 434 -25.92 14.77 18.08
N VAL A 435 -25.58 15.53 19.13
CA VAL A 435 -24.70 16.69 19.02
C VAL A 435 -23.26 16.24 19.08
N ALA A 436 -22.65 15.97 17.94
CA ALA A 436 -21.24 15.64 17.83
C ALA A 436 -20.67 16.27 16.56
N ASP A 437 -19.60 17.04 16.69
CA ASP A 437 -18.90 17.62 15.54
C ASP A 437 -18.16 16.55 14.74
N GLU A 438 -17.66 15.51 15.43
CA GLU A 438 -16.95 14.38 14.83
C GLU A 438 -17.27 13.06 15.53
N VAL A 439 -17.53 12.03 14.74
CA VAL A 439 -17.78 10.67 15.25
C VAL A 439 -16.47 9.94 15.64
N GLY A 440 -15.33 10.42 15.18
CA GLY A 440 -14.02 9.78 15.35
C GLY A 440 -13.83 8.55 14.45
N GLU A 441 -12.64 7.96 14.52
CA GLU A 441 -12.31 6.74 13.76
C GLU A 441 -13.21 5.57 14.22
N GLY A 442 -13.90 4.93 13.27
CA GLY A 442 -14.84 3.84 13.57
C GLY A 442 -16.02 4.23 14.46
N GLY A 443 -16.25 5.52 14.71
CA GLY A 443 -17.32 6.00 15.60
C GLY A 443 -16.97 5.95 17.09
N LEU A 444 -15.69 5.87 17.46
CA LEU A 444 -15.22 5.70 18.85
C LEU A 444 -15.59 6.86 19.80
N ARG A 445 -15.93 8.03 19.26
CA ARG A 445 -16.40 9.18 20.07
C ARG A 445 -17.88 9.13 20.41
N LEU A 446 -18.63 8.17 19.83
CA LEU A 446 -20.06 7.98 20.09
C LEU A 446 -20.29 6.79 21.04
N SER A 447 -21.38 6.83 21.79
CA SER A 447 -21.86 5.66 22.52
C SER A 447 -22.29 4.55 21.55
N GLY A 448 -22.45 3.31 22.02
CA GLY A 448 -22.93 2.19 21.20
C GLY A 448 -24.26 2.50 20.50
N GLY A 449 -25.24 2.98 21.26
CA GLY A 449 -26.55 3.36 20.73
C GLY A 449 -26.51 4.55 19.76
N GLN A 450 -25.64 5.53 19.99
CA GLN A 450 -25.45 6.64 19.04
C GLN A 450 -24.86 6.13 17.72
N ARG A 451 -23.86 5.23 17.75
CA ARG A 451 -23.32 4.60 16.55
C ARG A 451 -24.38 3.85 15.75
N GLN A 452 -25.19 3.04 16.43
CA GLN A 452 -26.27 2.29 15.77
C GLN A 452 -27.31 3.22 15.13
N ARG A 453 -27.71 4.30 15.81
CA ARG A 453 -28.65 5.28 15.25
C ARG A 453 -28.10 5.98 14.00
N VAL A 454 -26.83 6.39 13.99
CA VAL A 454 -26.20 6.99 12.79
C VAL A 454 -26.09 5.96 11.65
N ALA A 455 -25.75 4.72 11.96
CA ALA A 455 -25.68 3.65 10.97
C ALA A 455 -27.04 3.29 10.37
N LEU A 456 -28.09 3.25 11.20
CA LEU A 456 -29.48 3.09 10.76
C LEU A 456 -29.93 4.26 9.87
N ALA A 457 -29.65 5.50 10.28
CA ALA A 457 -29.95 6.68 9.48
C ALA A 457 -29.28 6.61 8.09
N ARG A 458 -28.03 6.15 8.03
CA ARG A 458 -27.32 5.94 6.76
C ARG A 458 -28.04 4.92 5.87
N ALA A 459 -28.48 3.79 6.43
CA ALA A 459 -29.23 2.79 5.68
C ALA A 459 -30.57 3.31 5.16
N LEU A 460 -31.28 4.12 5.96
CA LEU A 460 -32.54 4.74 5.58
C LEU A 460 -32.35 5.82 4.50
N ALA A 461 -31.29 6.62 4.56
CA ALA A 461 -30.99 7.65 3.55
C ALA A 461 -30.70 7.06 2.17
N ALA A 462 -30.16 5.83 2.10
CA ALA A 462 -29.96 5.10 0.86
C ALA A 462 -31.30 4.75 0.16
N ASP A 463 -32.38 4.64 0.92
CA ASP A 463 -33.75 4.35 0.49
C ASP A 463 -33.85 3.25 -0.58
N PRO A 464 -33.30 2.03 -0.33
CA PRO A 464 -33.33 0.95 -1.30
C PRO A 464 -34.76 0.38 -1.47
N PRO A 465 -35.09 -0.22 -2.62
CA PRO A 465 -36.36 -0.95 -2.81
C PRO A 465 -36.60 -2.03 -1.75
N ILE A 466 -35.55 -2.77 -1.37
CA ILE A 466 -35.59 -3.78 -0.32
C ILE A 466 -34.50 -3.47 0.70
N LEU A 467 -34.90 -3.21 1.95
CA LEU A 467 -33.99 -2.97 3.07
C LEU A 467 -34.03 -4.13 4.06
N VAL A 468 -32.87 -4.69 4.38
CA VAL A 468 -32.72 -5.67 5.45
C VAL A 468 -31.97 -5.03 6.61
N LEU A 469 -32.57 -5.03 7.80
CA LEU A 469 -31.99 -4.54 9.03
C LEU A 469 -31.66 -5.73 9.94
N HIS A 470 -30.42 -5.83 10.41
CA HIS A 470 -29.99 -6.87 11.35
C HIS A 470 -29.70 -6.25 12.70
N ASP A 471 -30.55 -6.55 13.68
CA ASP A 471 -30.45 -6.08 15.07
C ASP A 471 -30.11 -4.57 15.16
N PRO A 472 -30.93 -3.68 14.60
CA PRO A 472 -30.54 -2.29 14.38
C PRO A 472 -30.39 -1.44 15.66
N THR A 473 -30.87 -1.96 16.84
CA THR A 473 -31.06 -1.15 18.06
C THR A 473 -30.65 -1.86 19.36
N THR A 474 -29.78 -2.88 19.31
CA THR A 474 -29.40 -3.69 20.50
C THR A 474 -28.70 -2.93 21.62
N ALA A 475 -28.10 -1.75 21.33
CA ALA A 475 -27.43 -0.91 22.32
C ALA A 475 -28.28 0.32 22.73
N ILE A 476 -29.61 0.25 22.53
CA ILE A 476 -30.55 1.33 22.77
C ILE A 476 -31.57 0.87 23.84
N ASP A 477 -32.05 1.80 24.64
CA ASP A 477 -33.11 1.52 25.62
C ASP A 477 -34.45 1.23 24.94
N ALA A 478 -35.31 0.44 25.61
CA ALA A 478 -36.59 -0.05 25.05
C ALA A 478 -37.54 1.08 24.65
N ALA A 479 -37.55 2.20 25.37
CA ALA A 479 -38.47 3.32 25.06
C ALA A 479 -38.01 4.04 23.76
N THR A 480 -36.74 4.29 23.62
CA THR A 480 -36.16 4.88 22.39
C THR A 480 -36.25 3.90 21.21
N GLU A 481 -36.06 2.59 21.45
CA GLU A 481 -36.23 1.55 20.43
C GLU A 481 -37.64 1.52 19.84
N ASP A 482 -38.68 1.59 20.66
CA ASP A 482 -40.09 1.60 20.20
C ASP A 482 -40.38 2.81 19.30
N VAL A 483 -39.86 3.98 19.69
CA VAL A 483 -40.00 5.22 18.87
C VAL A 483 -39.26 5.05 17.53
N ILE A 484 -38.07 4.48 17.52
CA ILE A 484 -37.32 4.24 16.29
C ILE A 484 -38.06 3.27 15.37
N ALA A 485 -38.57 2.15 15.92
CA ALA A 485 -39.28 1.14 15.14
C ALA A 485 -40.54 1.76 14.47
N GLU A 486 -41.28 2.58 15.22
CA GLU A 486 -42.44 3.31 14.67
C GLU A 486 -42.08 4.30 13.56
N ARG A 487 -41.04 5.13 13.79
CA ARG A 487 -40.59 6.11 12.80
C ARG A 487 -40.03 5.45 11.54
N VAL A 488 -39.31 4.35 11.68
CA VAL A 488 -38.78 3.57 10.55
C VAL A 488 -39.94 2.96 9.76
N ARG A 489 -40.95 2.35 10.43
CA ARG A 489 -42.15 1.85 9.74
C ARG A 489 -42.85 2.97 8.95
N ALA A 490 -43.04 4.13 9.55
CA ALA A 490 -43.65 5.27 8.86
C ALA A 490 -42.84 5.76 7.66
N SER A 491 -41.51 5.88 7.81
CA SER A 491 -40.61 6.34 6.75
C SER A 491 -40.47 5.35 5.60
N ARG A 492 -40.71 4.06 5.88
CA ARG A 492 -40.60 2.95 4.89
C ARG A 492 -41.97 2.46 4.40
N ASN A 493 -43.05 3.19 4.69
CA ASN A 493 -44.36 2.81 4.24
C ASN A 493 -44.44 2.58 2.72
N GLY A 494 -44.95 1.44 2.30
CA GLY A 494 -44.96 1.02 0.89
C GLY A 494 -43.63 0.54 0.31
N ARG A 495 -42.57 0.43 1.12
CA ARG A 495 -41.27 -0.11 0.76
C ARG A 495 -41.01 -1.43 1.48
N THR A 496 -40.45 -2.41 0.78
CA THR A 496 -40.13 -3.72 1.36
C THR A 496 -39.03 -3.59 2.40
N THR A 497 -39.30 -4.04 3.64
CA THR A 497 -38.33 -4.00 4.73
C THR A 497 -38.34 -5.32 5.48
N VAL A 498 -37.17 -5.89 5.70
CA VAL A 498 -36.98 -7.10 6.52
C VAL A 498 -36.22 -6.72 7.76
N VAL A 499 -36.71 -7.10 8.94
CA VAL A 499 -36.03 -6.84 10.22
C VAL A 499 -35.71 -8.18 10.85
N LEU A 500 -34.43 -8.55 10.88
CA LEU A 500 -33.92 -9.73 11.55
C LEU A 500 -33.53 -9.35 12.98
N THR A 501 -34.32 -9.79 13.96
CA THR A 501 -34.12 -9.39 15.36
C THR A 501 -34.88 -10.28 16.35
N SER A 502 -34.46 -10.24 17.61
CA SER A 502 -35.23 -10.80 18.74
C SER A 502 -36.03 -9.75 19.51
N SER A 503 -35.96 -8.46 19.10
CA SER A 503 -36.62 -7.37 19.83
C SER A 503 -38.14 -7.38 19.65
N PRO A 504 -38.92 -7.44 20.74
CA PRO A 504 -40.38 -7.37 20.67
C PRO A 504 -40.90 -6.03 20.10
N ALA A 505 -40.21 -4.92 20.33
CA ALA A 505 -40.58 -3.61 19.84
C ALA A 505 -40.60 -3.55 18.30
N TRP A 506 -39.60 -4.12 17.66
CA TRP A 506 -39.56 -4.25 16.21
C TRP A 506 -40.58 -5.24 15.66
N LEU A 507 -40.63 -6.46 16.26
CA LEU A 507 -41.56 -7.50 15.81
C LEU A 507 -43.02 -7.08 15.90
N ALA A 508 -43.41 -6.29 16.92
CA ALA A 508 -44.73 -5.76 17.06
C ALA A 508 -45.11 -4.73 15.98
N ARG A 509 -44.15 -4.16 15.27
CA ARG A 509 -44.34 -3.18 14.19
C ARG A 509 -44.30 -3.79 12.79
N CYS A 510 -44.02 -5.10 12.68
CA CYS A 510 -44.01 -5.83 11.41
C CYS A 510 -45.41 -6.27 11.00
N ASP A 511 -45.65 -6.38 9.70
CA ASP A 511 -46.92 -6.88 9.15
C ASP A 511 -47.04 -8.39 9.30
N GLU A 512 -45.91 -9.09 9.25
CA GLU A 512 -45.79 -10.54 9.43
C GLU A 512 -44.51 -10.84 10.19
N VAL A 513 -44.52 -11.89 11.00
CA VAL A 513 -43.34 -12.39 11.73
C VAL A 513 -43.08 -13.85 11.35
N VAL A 514 -41.86 -14.13 10.84
CA VAL A 514 -41.39 -15.47 10.48
C VAL A 514 -40.40 -15.94 11.55
N PRO A 515 -40.75 -16.95 12.38
CA PRO A 515 -39.85 -17.53 13.35
C PRO A 515 -38.85 -18.47 12.66
N VAL A 516 -37.56 -18.37 13.00
CA VAL A 516 -36.51 -19.30 12.48
C VAL A 516 -36.46 -20.58 13.31
N ASP A 517 -36.84 -20.51 14.58
CA ASP A 517 -36.70 -21.59 15.54
C ASP A 517 -37.89 -22.60 15.54
N GLY A 518 -38.63 -22.73 14.42
CA GLY A 518 -39.68 -23.73 14.23
C GLY A 518 -41.03 -23.39 14.88
N GLY A 519 -41.30 -22.14 15.25
CA GLY A 519 -42.59 -21.63 15.68
C GLY A 519 -43.56 -21.38 14.50
N ASP A 520 -44.87 -21.32 14.82
CA ASP A 520 -45.89 -20.95 13.81
C ASP A 520 -45.75 -19.51 13.35
N ARG A 521 -45.97 -19.29 12.03
CA ARG A 521 -46.03 -17.90 11.46
C ARG A 521 -47.20 -17.16 12.10
N VAL A 522 -46.93 -15.99 12.62
CA VAL A 522 -47.95 -15.14 13.24
C VAL A 522 -48.18 -13.93 12.34
N GLU A 523 -49.36 -13.83 11.74
CA GLU A 523 -49.84 -12.57 11.17
C GLU A 523 -50.12 -11.57 12.29
N ALA A 524 -49.58 -10.36 12.19
CA ALA A 524 -49.90 -9.32 13.16
C ALA A 524 -51.38 -8.97 13.06
N ALA A 525 -52.12 -9.03 14.16
CA ALA A 525 -53.51 -8.58 14.21
C ALA A 525 -53.58 -7.12 13.77
N ARG A 526 -54.37 -6.84 12.74
CA ARG A 526 -54.64 -5.51 12.19
C ARG A 526 -55.37 -4.62 13.20
#